data_5cbc4a7299a20d67fe49a87b1510743d
#
_entry.id   5cbc4a7299a20d67fe49a87b1510743d
#
_cell.length_a   1.000
_cell.length_b   1.000
_cell.length_c   1.000
_cell.angle_alpha   90.00
_cell.angle_beta   90.00
_cell.angle_gamma   90.00
#
_symmetry.space_group_name_H-M   'P 1'
#
loop_
_entity.id
_entity.type
_entity.pdbx_description
1 polymer ?
#
loop_
_entity_poly.entity_id
_entity_poly.type
_entity_poly.pdbx_seq_one_letter_code
_entity_poly.pdbx_strand_id
1 'polypeptide(L)'
;MAASQAALGSAAVDYTARATGFADSERVLQREVERISQLRLIAFVVGAASGVLLLGGWGRTTLLVAGLVIGAATYIALATIHAKRRRRARWAGVRRIVCEQGALRVARDWNALAPWTGETLTHDHPHAADLDITGHASLVRLLDVTSPGPGRQTILSWLTGEAASVAELRARQDAVRELTPAVEWRETMTAHAWTAGRSRRADVERFLSWAGEPAWLLDRPAVVWAARVLPFLIVPTVSLAFLSLLWTRDVLPPPDGWLVGLGTFARRWWMLPFAAGVLLTVFTRRGVGVRLDAAMSHLGGLAAYAEMLGHVESSTFTTPRVAGLRARLTNERAASRSLTRLGAIVRLAEARYSPMGHIVLQLLGLWDLHVVVALEQWQATSGAHARDWLTALGEVEALAALATLAHDNPGWVMPDFVDGPARLEASALGHPLLNDETRVSNDVTVGPPGTFLLVTGSNMSGKSTLLRAIGTNVVLAQAGGPVCATSMRLTPVDVWTSIRIDDSLEAGVSLFMAELRRLKRIVDAARDPVRPRPLLYLLDEILHGTNTAERRIAARRVLTYLLNARAIGAVTTHDLTLADDPALDGPAQRVHFTERFEQRNGAMTMTFDYTLRPGLATSANALKLLAMIGLGEG
;
A
#
# COMPACT_ATOMS: atom_id res chain seq x y z
N MET A 1 11.79 0.33 -31.08
CA MET A 1 11.54 -0.99 -30.49
C MET A 1 12.82 -1.63 -29.91
N ALA A 2 13.89 -1.86 -30.67
CA ALA A 2 15.11 -2.49 -30.14
C ALA A 2 15.76 -1.76 -28.94
N ALA A 3 15.80 -0.43 -28.92
CA ALA A 3 16.34 0.35 -27.80
C ALA A 3 15.48 0.25 -26.54
N SER A 4 14.15 0.13 -26.66
CA SER A 4 13.23 -0.06 -25.53
C SER A 4 13.34 -1.47 -24.93
N GLN A 5 13.50 -2.50 -25.78
CA GLN A 5 13.73 -3.87 -25.33
C GLN A 5 15.08 -4.05 -24.63
N ALA A 6 16.13 -3.40 -25.12
CA ALA A 6 17.43 -3.38 -24.45
C ALA A 6 17.40 -2.69 -23.08
N ALA A 7 16.61 -1.62 -22.94
CA ALA A 7 16.46 -0.87 -21.69
C ALA A 7 15.63 -1.62 -20.63
N LEU A 8 14.60 -2.37 -21.05
CA LEU A 8 13.80 -3.22 -20.16
C LEU A 8 14.54 -4.47 -19.70
N GLY A 9 15.32 -5.08 -20.59
CA GLY A 9 16.29 -6.12 -20.22
C GLY A 9 17.28 -5.62 -19.16
N SER A 10 17.67 -4.35 -19.23
CA SER A 10 18.52 -3.67 -18.25
C SER A 10 17.89 -3.54 -16.88
N ALA A 11 16.60 -3.11 -16.75
CA ALA A 11 15.95 -2.95 -15.47
C ALA A 11 15.72 -4.29 -14.74
N ALA A 12 15.28 -5.33 -15.45
CA ALA A 12 15.12 -6.67 -14.89
C ALA A 12 16.46 -7.28 -14.45
N VAL A 13 17.53 -7.08 -15.24
CA VAL A 13 18.89 -7.53 -14.91
C VAL A 13 19.42 -6.80 -13.69
N ASP A 14 19.18 -5.48 -13.56
CA ASP A 14 19.57 -4.70 -12.38
C ASP A 14 18.87 -5.19 -11.10
N TYR A 15 17.57 -5.41 -11.14
CA TYR A 15 16.84 -6.00 -10.00
C TYR A 15 17.38 -7.38 -9.60
N THR A 16 17.68 -8.24 -10.57
CA THR A 16 18.21 -9.59 -10.32
C THR A 16 19.61 -9.53 -9.71
N ALA A 17 20.48 -8.65 -10.22
CA ALA A 17 21.83 -8.46 -9.69
C ALA A 17 21.81 -7.94 -8.25
N ARG A 18 20.92 -6.99 -7.95
CA ARG A 18 20.75 -6.43 -6.60
C ARG A 18 20.12 -7.42 -5.64
N ALA A 19 19.15 -8.21 -6.07
CA ALA A 19 18.59 -9.31 -5.29
C ALA A 19 19.66 -10.33 -4.88
N THR A 20 20.56 -10.70 -5.81
CA THR A 20 21.69 -11.61 -5.54
C THR A 20 22.65 -11.02 -4.50
N GLY A 21 23.01 -9.73 -4.62
CA GLY A 21 23.86 -9.04 -3.65
C GLY A 21 23.25 -8.99 -2.25
N PHE A 22 21.91 -8.75 -2.14
CA PHE A 22 21.22 -8.82 -0.85
C PHE A 22 21.10 -10.24 -0.30
N ALA A 23 20.94 -11.26 -1.16
CA ALA A 23 20.93 -12.67 -0.74
C ALA A 23 22.29 -13.08 -0.15
N ASP A 24 23.39 -12.65 -0.74
CA ASP A 24 24.73 -12.91 -0.21
C ASP A 24 24.96 -12.20 1.12
N SER A 25 24.56 -10.95 1.23
CA SER A 25 24.61 -10.18 2.48
C SER A 25 23.78 -10.84 3.59
N GLU A 26 22.57 -11.29 3.27
CA GLU A 26 21.67 -12.01 4.19
C GLU A 26 22.35 -13.29 4.70
N ARG A 27 22.92 -14.11 3.81
CA ARG A 27 23.62 -15.37 4.18
C ARG A 27 24.82 -15.13 5.10
N VAL A 28 25.64 -14.12 4.81
CA VAL A 28 26.77 -13.76 5.67
C VAL A 28 26.30 -13.35 7.05
N LEU A 29 25.30 -12.45 7.14
CA LEU A 29 24.76 -12.00 8.40
C LEU A 29 24.08 -13.12 9.20
N GLN A 30 23.38 -14.05 8.54
CA GLN A 30 22.78 -15.22 9.20
C GLN A 30 23.84 -16.13 9.84
N ARG A 31 24.95 -16.40 9.16
CA ARG A 31 26.08 -17.16 9.74
C ARG A 31 26.68 -16.45 10.96
N GLU A 32 26.81 -15.13 10.93
CA GLU A 32 27.24 -14.35 12.09
C GLU A 32 26.24 -14.46 13.26
N VAL A 33 24.94 -14.38 13.00
CA VAL A 33 23.88 -14.54 14.00
C VAL A 33 23.95 -15.91 14.66
N GLU A 34 24.16 -16.98 13.90
CA GLU A 34 24.32 -18.35 14.42
C GLU A 34 25.55 -18.47 15.32
N ARG A 35 26.71 -17.97 14.88
CA ARG A 35 27.94 -17.96 15.69
C ARG A 35 27.76 -17.21 17.02
N ILE A 36 27.16 -16.02 16.97
CA ILE A 36 26.89 -15.23 18.18
C ILE A 36 25.89 -15.94 19.10
N SER A 37 24.91 -16.65 18.55
CA SER A 37 23.94 -17.45 19.32
C SER A 37 24.65 -18.58 20.11
N GLN A 38 25.62 -19.25 19.47
CA GLN A 38 26.45 -20.30 20.14
C GLN A 38 27.30 -19.70 21.27
N LEU A 39 27.99 -18.58 21.00
CA LEU A 39 28.79 -17.88 22.01
C LEU A 39 27.92 -17.41 23.19
N ARG A 40 26.71 -16.96 22.92
CA ARG A 40 25.74 -16.53 23.94
C ARG A 40 25.30 -17.71 24.83
N LEU A 41 25.09 -18.89 24.22
CA LEU A 41 24.78 -20.12 24.98
C LEU A 41 25.93 -20.51 25.90
N ILE A 42 27.17 -20.45 25.41
CA ILE A 42 28.36 -20.74 26.22
C ILE A 42 28.46 -19.77 27.41
N ALA A 43 28.31 -18.45 27.17
CA ALA A 43 28.33 -17.45 28.24
C ALA A 43 27.22 -17.66 29.28
N PHE A 44 26.03 -18.06 28.84
CA PHE A 44 24.93 -18.44 29.74
C PHE A 44 25.25 -19.66 30.59
N VAL A 45 25.76 -20.73 29.97
CA VAL A 45 26.12 -21.99 30.69
C VAL A 45 27.21 -21.71 31.72
N VAL A 46 28.25 -20.93 31.36
CA VAL A 46 29.33 -20.58 32.29
C VAL A 46 28.80 -19.78 33.47
N GLY A 47 27.99 -18.76 33.20
CA GLY A 47 27.35 -17.94 34.24
C GLY A 47 26.43 -18.74 35.14
N ALA A 48 25.57 -19.58 34.56
CA ALA A 48 24.63 -20.42 35.29
C ALA A 48 25.35 -21.47 36.17
N ALA A 49 26.36 -22.15 35.60
CA ALA A 49 27.18 -23.11 36.36
C ALA A 49 27.89 -22.45 37.54
N SER A 50 28.48 -21.24 37.33
CA SER A 50 29.09 -20.48 38.41
C SER A 50 28.08 -20.09 39.50
N GLY A 51 26.84 -19.76 39.13
CA GLY A 51 25.76 -19.46 40.06
C GLY A 51 25.31 -20.66 40.87
N VAL A 52 25.16 -21.84 40.23
CA VAL A 52 24.77 -23.09 40.90
C VAL A 52 25.85 -23.54 41.88
N LEU A 53 27.13 -23.49 41.47
CA LEU A 53 28.25 -23.85 42.34
C LEU A 53 28.38 -22.91 43.54
N LEU A 54 28.08 -21.61 43.34
CA LEU A 54 28.06 -20.62 44.41
C LEU A 54 26.96 -20.91 45.43
N LEU A 55 25.75 -21.24 44.97
CA LEU A 55 24.62 -21.61 45.84
C LEU A 55 24.85 -22.92 46.58
N GLY A 56 25.56 -23.86 45.96
CA GLY A 56 25.95 -25.14 46.60
C GLY A 56 27.13 -25.03 47.57
N GLY A 57 27.75 -23.87 47.70
CA GLY A 57 28.91 -23.68 48.58
C GLY A 57 30.20 -24.35 48.07
N TRP A 58 30.26 -24.72 46.78
CA TRP A 58 31.36 -25.50 46.21
C TRP A 58 32.36 -24.57 45.50
N GLY A 59 33.60 -24.52 45.96
CA GLY A 59 34.71 -23.81 45.35
C GLY A 59 35.00 -22.40 45.94
N ARG A 60 35.93 -21.65 45.30
CA ARG A 60 36.33 -20.31 45.75
C ARG A 60 35.27 -19.27 45.40
N THR A 61 34.59 -18.74 46.39
CA THR A 61 33.47 -17.77 46.23
C THR A 61 33.82 -16.58 45.30
N THR A 62 35.02 -16.03 45.41
CA THR A 62 35.46 -14.91 44.58
C THR A 62 35.54 -15.26 43.09
N LEU A 63 36.03 -16.46 42.74
CA LEU A 63 36.11 -16.93 41.37
C LEU A 63 34.73 -17.23 40.78
N LEU A 64 33.82 -17.78 41.58
CA LEU A 64 32.44 -18.08 41.15
C LEU A 64 31.62 -16.82 40.97
N VAL A 65 31.76 -15.82 41.84
CA VAL A 65 31.14 -14.50 41.67
C VAL A 65 31.69 -13.79 40.43
N ALA A 66 33.02 -13.85 40.22
CA ALA A 66 33.61 -13.32 39.00
C ALA A 66 33.08 -14.02 37.73
N GLY A 67 32.98 -15.36 37.74
CA GLY A 67 32.43 -16.15 36.64
C GLY A 67 30.96 -15.81 36.33
N LEU A 68 30.13 -15.65 37.37
CA LEU A 68 28.74 -15.25 37.26
C LEU A 68 28.61 -13.84 36.64
N VAL A 69 29.36 -12.86 37.15
CA VAL A 69 29.32 -11.46 36.67
C VAL A 69 29.84 -11.35 35.24
N ILE A 70 30.98 -11.97 34.94
CA ILE A 70 31.56 -11.97 33.60
C ILE A 70 30.63 -12.71 32.61
N GLY A 71 30.10 -13.86 33.00
CA GLY A 71 29.15 -14.63 32.20
C GLY A 71 27.88 -13.83 31.89
N ALA A 72 27.30 -13.15 32.88
CA ALA A 72 26.14 -12.31 32.71
C ALA A 72 26.43 -11.07 31.82
N ALA A 73 27.54 -10.37 32.05
CA ALA A 73 27.95 -9.22 31.26
C ALA A 73 28.20 -9.61 29.79
N THR A 74 28.92 -10.72 29.57
CA THR A 74 29.19 -11.26 28.24
C THR A 74 27.89 -11.67 27.53
N TYR A 75 26.96 -12.34 28.25
CA TYR A 75 25.65 -12.70 27.70
C TYR A 75 24.85 -11.48 27.27
N ILE A 76 24.79 -10.42 28.08
CA ILE A 76 24.09 -9.17 27.76
C ILE A 76 24.73 -8.48 26.54
N ALA A 77 26.06 -8.38 26.49
CA ALA A 77 26.78 -7.80 25.37
C ALA A 77 26.51 -8.59 24.08
N LEU A 78 26.63 -9.91 24.11
CA LEU A 78 26.34 -10.77 22.96
C LEU A 78 24.85 -10.72 22.55
N ALA A 79 23.93 -10.60 23.50
CA ALA A 79 22.50 -10.45 23.21
C ALA A 79 22.20 -9.16 22.44
N THR A 80 22.85 -8.04 22.81
CA THR A 80 22.68 -6.75 22.08
C THR A 80 23.29 -6.83 20.67
N ILE A 81 24.47 -7.43 20.51
CA ILE A 81 25.12 -7.64 19.22
C ILE A 81 24.27 -8.58 18.35
N HIS A 82 23.78 -9.69 18.90
CA HIS A 82 22.89 -10.64 18.22
C HIS A 82 21.62 -9.95 17.70
N ALA A 83 20.94 -9.16 18.53
CA ALA A 83 19.76 -8.43 18.14
C ALA A 83 20.03 -7.46 16.96
N LYS A 84 21.15 -6.73 17.02
CA LYS A 84 21.57 -5.82 15.95
C LYS A 84 21.88 -6.55 14.65
N ARG A 85 22.63 -7.67 14.71
CA ARG A 85 22.97 -8.48 13.51
C ARG A 85 21.73 -9.15 12.92
N ARG A 86 20.83 -9.69 13.75
CA ARG A 86 19.56 -10.28 13.33
C ARG A 86 18.65 -9.24 12.64
N ARG A 87 18.61 -7.99 13.14
CA ARG A 87 17.87 -6.91 12.48
C ARG A 87 18.46 -6.60 11.09
N ARG A 88 19.79 -6.55 10.95
CA ARG A 88 20.45 -6.33 9.66
C ARG A 88 20.21 -7.47 8.68
N ALA A 89 20.26 -8.72 9.13
CA ALA A 89 19.96 -9.89 8.30
C ALA A 89 18.52 -9.86 7.77
N ARG A 90 17.55 -9.57 8.65
CA ARG A 90 16.15 -9.41 8.23
C ARG A 90 15.97 -8.29 7.21
N TRP A 91 16.66 -7.17 7.41
CA TRP A 91 16.59 -6.03 6.50
C TRP A 91 17.15 -6.39 5.12
N ALA A 92 18.28 -7.09 5.03
CA ALA A 92 18.82 -7.60 3.78
C ALA A 92 17.83 -8.55 3.08
N GLY A 93 17.18 -9.46 3.83
CA GLY A 93 16.13 -10.35 3.31
C GLY A 93 14.92 -9.59 2.74
N VAL A 94 14.46 -8.53 3.42
CA VAL A 94 13.36 -7.69 2.92
C VAL A 94 13.76 -6.98 1.62
N ARG A 95 14.96 -6.39 1.55
CA ARG A 95 15.45 -5.75 0.33
C ARG A 95 15.60 -6.73 -0.83
N ARG A 96 16.05 -7.97 -0.57
CA ARG A 96 16.07 -9.04 -1.55
C ARG A 96 14.68 -9.30 -2.13
N ILE A 97 13.67 -9.49 -1.26
CA ILE A 97 12.28 -9.72 -1.71
C ILE A 97 11.76 -8.55 -2.54
N VAL A 98 12.02 -7.31 -2.15
CA VAL A 98 11.61 -6.12 -2.91
C VAL A 98 12.20 -6.13 -4.32
N CYS A 99 13.49 -6.48 -4.47
CA CYS A 99 14.13 -6.59 -5.79
C CYS A 99 13.57 -7.78 -6.60
N GLU A 100 13.35 -8.95 -6.00
CA GLU A 100 12.71 -10.10 -6.65
C GLU A 100 11.32 -9.74 -7.18
N GLN A 101 10.49 -9.09 -6.36
CA GLN A 101 9.17 -8.61 -6.80
C GLN A 101 9.27 -7.54 -7.89
N GLY A 102 10.32 -6.70 -7.87
CA GLY A 102 10.62 -5.75 -8.93
C GLY A 102 10.87 -6.44 -10.28
N ALA A 103 11.73 -7.46 -10.30
CA ALA A 103 12.01 -8.25 -11.51
C ALA A 103 10.74 -8.92 -12.07
N LEU A 104 9.90 -9.49 -11.20
CA LEU A 104 8.63 -10.11 -11.59
C LEU A 104 7.63 -9.09 -12.17
N ARG A 105 7.57 -7.86 -11.62
CA ARG A 105 6.74 -6.79 -12.17
C ARG A 105 7.18 -6.35 -13.56
N VAL A 106 8.47 -6.19 -13.77
CA VAL A 106 9.03 -5.86 -15.10
C VAL A 106 8.70 -6.93 -16.12
N ALA A 107 8.82 -8.21 -15.73
CA ALA A 107 8.48 -9.36 -16.58
C ALA A 107 6.97 -9.55 -16.79
N ARG A 108 6.10 -8.87 -16.01
CA ARG A 108 4.64 -9.11 -15.97
C ARG A 108 4.29 -10.56 -15.61
N ASP A 109 5.10 -11.20 -14.76
CA ASP A 109 4.77 -12.55 -14.25
C ASP A 109 3.73 -12.44 -13.13
N TRP A 110 2.48 -12.37 -13.54
CA TRP A 110 1.34 -12.21 -12.65
C TRP A 110 1.13 -13.37 -11.68
N ASN A 111 1.60 -14.57 -12.03
CA ASN A 111 1.44 -15.76 -11.20
C ASN A 111 2.48 -15.80 -10.07
N ALA A 112 3.72 -15.38 -10.34
CA ALA A 112 4.79 -15.36 -9.37
C ALA A 112 4.78 -14.12 -8.45
N LEU A 113 4.15 -13.02 -8.88
CA LEU A 113 3.97 -11.83 -8.05
C LEU A 113 3.16 -12.15 -6.78
N ALA A 114 3.49 -11.48 -5.68
CA ALA A 114 2.72 -11.55 -4.43
C ALA A 114 1.22 -11.31 -4.69
N PRO A 115 0.32 -12.10 -4.10
CA PRO A 115 -1.11 -11.99 -4.36
C PRO A 115 -1.66 -10.64 -3.88
N TRP A 116 -2.62 -10.11 -4.64
CA TRP A 116 -3.38 -8.93 -4.21
C TRP A 116 -4.26 -9.26 -2.99
N THR A 117 -4.08 -8.52 -1.91
CA THR A 117 -4.83 -8.69 -0.65
C THR A 117 -5.76 -7.51 -0.35
N GLY A 118 -5.85 -6.55 -1.28
CA GLY A 118 -6.74 -5.39 -1.16
C GLY A 118 -8.17 -5.68 -1.63
N GLU A 119 -9.01 -4.67 -1.52
CA GLU A 119 -10.39 -4.69 -1.99
C GLU A 119 -10.43 -4.82 -3.51
N THR A 120 -11.31 -5.68 -4.03
CA THR A 120 -11.61 -5.80 -5.46
C THR A 120 -12.82 -4.93 -5.76
N LEU A 121 -12.66 -4.01 -6.69
CA LEU A 121 -13.74 -3.10 -7.09
C LEU A 121 -14.72 -3.82 -8.01
N THR A 122 -16.00 -3.56 -7.80
CA THR A 122 -17.11 -4.18 -8.52
C THR A 122 -17.42 -3.46 -9.84
N HIS A 123 -18.29 -4.07 -10.65
CA HIS A 123 -18.80 -3.48 -11.90
C HIS A 123 -19.68 -2.24 -11.71
N ASP A 124 -20.06 -1.90 -10.47
CA ASP A 124 -20.76 -0.65 -10.18
C ASP A 124 -19.89 0.60 -10.42
N HIS A 125 -18.57 0.42 -10.33
CA HIS A 125 -17.65 1.51 -10.65
C HIS A 125 -17.63 1.81 -12.17
N PRO A 126 -17.52 3.10 -12.59
CA PRO A 126 -17.56 3.50 -14.01
C PRO A 126 -16.59 2.76 -14.94
N HIS A 127 -15.39 2.37 -14.45
CA HIS A 127 -14.35 1.78 -15.30
C HIS A 127 -13.45 0.74 -14.60
N ALA A 128 -13.51 0.61 -13.26
CA ALA A 128 -12.46 -0.12 -12.53
C ALA A 128 -12.37 -1.61 -12.90
N ALA A 129 -13.50 -2.29 -13.02
CA ALA A 129 -13.53 -3.71 -13.38
C ALA A 129 -13.14 -3.95 -14.84
N ASP A 130 -13.66 -3.12 -15.75
CA ASP A 130 -13.41 -3.24 -17.18
C ASP A 130 -11.95 -2.98 -17.57
N LEU A 131 -11.27 -2.07 -16.86
CA LEU A 131 -9.88 -1.69 -17.10
C LEU A 131 -8.87 -2.46 -16.24
N ASP A 132 -9.30 -3.51 -15.57
CA ASP A 132 -8.44 -4.31 -14.70
C ASP A 132 -7.64 -3.44 -13.70
N ILE A 133 -8.32 -2.46 -13.05
CA ILE A 133 -7.67 -1.61 -12.04
C ILE A 133 -7.24 -2.45 -10.84
N THR A 134 -8.11 -3.35 -10.37
CA THR A 134 -7.84 -4.32 -9.29
C THR A 134 -8.00 -5.75 -9.81
N GLY A 135 -7.40 -6.71 -9.13
CA GLY A 135 -7.49 -8.12 -9.51
C GLY A 135 -6.13 -8.78 -9.77
N HIS A 136 -6.14 -9.94 -10.45
CA HIS A 136 -4.95 -10.77 -10.64
C HIS A 136 -3.89 -10.12 -11.54
N ALA A 137 -4.25 -9.68 -12.75
CA ALA A 137 -3.38 -8.93 -13.66
C ALA A 137 -3.91 -7.51 -13.76
N SER A 138 -3.44 -6.60 -12.89
CA SER A 138 -4.09 -5.30 -12.68
C SER A 138 -3.10 -4.14 -12.54
N LEU A 139 -3.60 -2.91 -12.77
CA LEU A 139 -2.79 -1.69 -12.63
C LEU A 139 -2.29 -1.53 -11.19
N VAL A 140 -3.13 -1.81 -10.19
CA VAL A 140 -2.71 -1.68 -8.80
C VAL A 140 -1.57 -2.66 -8.49
N ARG A 141 -1.61 -3.90 -9.00
CA ARG A 141 -0.51 -4.86 -8.82
C ARG A 141 0.76 -4.44 -9.54
N LEU A 142 0.63 -3.81 -10.69
CA LEU A 142 1.76 -3.22 -11.40
C LEU A 142 2.43 -2.10 -10.59
N LEU A 143 1.65 -1.37 -9.79
CA LEU A 143 2.08 -0.26 -8.94
C LEU A 143 2.32 -0.65 -7.48
N ASP A 144 2.18 -1.94 -7.10
CA ASP A 144 2.18 -2.39 -5.70
C ASP A 144 3.58 -2.40 -5.08
N VAL A 145 4.09 -1.23 -4.80
CA VAL A 145 5.30 -0.96 -4.01
C VAL A 145 4.96 -0.19 -2.72
N THR A 146 3.67 -0.05 -2.42
CA THR A 146 3.15 0.76 -1.31
C THR A 146 2.81 -0.09 -0.09
N SER A 147 2.69 0.56 1.07
CA SER A 147 2.13 -0.08 2.27
C SER A 147 0.64 -0.42 2.07
N PRO A 148 0.11 -1.47 2.72
CA PRO A 148 -1.31 -1.85 2.60
C PRO A 148 -2.30 -0.80 3.11
N GLY A 149 -1.86 0.19 3.86
CA GLY A 149 -2.66 1.28 4.41
C GLY A 149 -2.68 2.53 3.50
N PRO A 150 -1.97 3.62 3.91
CA PRO A 150 -2.11 4.94 3.30
C PRO A 150 -1.72 4.99 1.82
N GLY A 151 -0.57 4.39 1.45
CA GLY A 151 -0.06 4.45 0.08
C GLY A 151 -0.97 3.74 -0.92
N ARG A 152 -1.41 2.53 -0.59
CA ARG A 152 -2.31 1.75 -1.44
C ARG A 152 -3.67 2.43 -1.60
N GLN A 153 -4.19 3.03 -0.55
CA GLN A 153 -5.44 3.77 -0.59
C GLN A 153 -5.32 5.01 -1.49
N THR A 154 -4.21 5.74 -1.39
CA THR A 154 -3.97 6.93 -2.21
C THR A 154 -3.84 6.57 -3.68
N ILE A 155 -3.02 5.56 -4.04
CA ILE A 155 -2.88 5.17 -5.44
C ILE A 155 -4.20 4.66 -6.02
N LEU A 156 -4.96 3.87 -5.26
CA LEU A 156 -6.27 3.40 -5.69
C LEU A 156 -7.22 4.57 -5.92
N SER A 157 -7.27 5.56 -5.03
CA SER A 157 -8.10 6.75 -5.19
C SER A 157 -7.71 7.59 -6.42
N TRP A 158 -6.42 7.63 -6.78
CA TRP A 158 -5.96 8.32 -7.98
C TRP A 158 -6.31 7.58 -9.27
N LEU A 159 -6.38 6.26 -9.23
CA LEU A 159 -6.75 5.43 -10.39
C LEU A 159 -8.27 5.34 -10.59
N THR A 160 -9.07 5.55 -9.56
CA THR A 160 -10.52 5.36 -9.60
C THR A 160 -11.32 6.64 -9.37
N GLY A 161 -10.71 7.65 -8.80
CA GLY A 161 -11.34 8.93 -8.52
C GLY A 161 -11.47 9.82 -9.74
N GLU A 162 -12.07 10.97 -9.53
CA GLU A 162 -12.09 12.03 -10.54
C GLU A 162 -10.68 12.53 -10.83
N ALA A 163 -10.39 12.88 -12.08
CA ALA A 163 -9.10 13.44 -12.44
C ALA A 163 -8.83 14.74 -11.66
N ALA A 164 -7.60 14.93 -11.22
CA ALA A 164 -7.18 16.17 -10.57
C ALA A 164 -7.13 17.34 -11.58
N SER A 165 -6.93 18.57 -11.09
CA SER A 165 -6.68 19.71 -11.97
C SER A 165 -5.39 19.53 -12.78
N VAL A 166 -5.27 20.17 -13.95
CA VAL A 166 -4.05 20.10 -14.78
C VAL A 166 -2.82 20.56 -13.99
N ALA A 167 -2.95 21.58 -13.15
CA ALA A 167 -1.86 22.05 -12.30
C ALA A 167 -1.41 20.98 -11.31
N GLU A 168 -2.34 20.29 -10.68
CA GLU A 168 -2.05 19.19 -9.75
C GLU A 168 -1.42 18.00 -10.47
N LEU A 169 -1.92 17.64 -11.68
CA LEU A 169 -1.37 16.56 -12.48
C LEU A 169 0.09 16.85 -12.90
N ARG A 170 0.39 18.07 -13.31
CA ARG A 170 1.76 18.52 -13.62
C ARG A 170 2.65 18.48 -12.38
N ALA A 171 2.15 18.93 -11.23
CA ALA A 171 2.89 18.87 -9.97
C ALA A 171 3.21 17.42 -9.56
N ARG A 172 2.30 16.46 -9.80
CA ARG A 172 2.57 15.03 -9.59
C ARG A 172 3.61 14.52 -10.57
N GLN A 173 3.53 14.87 -11.86
CA GLN A 173 4.52 14.47 -12.86
C GLN A 173 5.92 14.98 -12.52
N ASP A 174 6.06 16.23 -12.06
CA ASP A 174 7.35 16.79 -11.65
C ASP A 174 7.92 16.02 -10.46
N ALA A 175 7.09 15.71 -9.47
CA ALA A 175 7.47 14.88 -8.33
C ALA A 175 7.90 13.47 -8.77
N VAL A 176 7.18 12.84 -9.70
CA VAL A 176 7.52 11.53 -10.26
C VAL A 176 8.86 11.59 -10.99
N ARG A 177 9.12 12.64 -11.80
CA ARG A 177 10.41 12.83 -12.49
C ARG A 177 11.57 12.96 -11.49
N GLU A 178 11.39 13.72 -10.39
CA GLU A 178 12.40 13.84 -9.33
C GLU A 178 12.70 12.50 -8.67
N LEU A 179 11.65 11.71 -8.35
CA LEU A 179 11.80 10.43 -7.65
C LEU A 179 12.28 9.29 -8.55
N THR A 180 12.12 9.37 -9.87
CA THR A 180 12.49 8.30 -10.82
C THR A 180 13.95 7.86 -10.71
N PRO A 181 14.96 8.76 -10.71
CA PRO A 181 16.36 8.38 -10.57
C PRO A 181 16.74 7.94 -9.14
N ALA A 182 15.93 8.24 -8.13
CA ALA A 182 16.22 7.95 -6.73
C ALA A 182 15.92 6.49 -6.35
N VAL A 183 16.55 5.52 -7.06
CA VAL A 183 16.22 4.09 -6.97
C VAL A 183 16.41 3.54 -5.56
N GLU A 184 17.58 3.78 -4.95
CA GLU A 184 17.86 3.28 -3.60
C GLU A 184 16.91 3.85 -2.55
N TRP A 185 16.52 5.12 -2.69
CA TRP A 185 15.55 5.76 -1.82
C TRP A 185 14.18 5.08 -1.93
N ARG A 186 13.68 4.86 -3.17
CA ARG A 186 12.40 4.20 -3.43
C ARG A 186 12.36 2.76 -2.93
N GLU A 187 13.44 2.01 -3.14
CA GLU A 187 13.54 0.63 -2.63
C GLU A 187 13.57 0.56 -1.10
N THR A 188 14.28 1.51 -0.46
CA THR A 188 14.28 1.61 1.01
C THR A 188 12.89 1.91 1.52
N MET A 189 12.18 2.84 0.87
CA MET A 189 10.78 3.16 1.18
C MET A 189 9.87 1.93 1.04
N THR A 190 9.98 1.22 -0.08
CA THR A 190 9.25 -0.03 -0.35
C THR A 190 9.59 -1.11 0.69
N ALA A 191 10.85 -1.25 1.10
CA ALA A 191 11.26 -2.22 2.11
C ALA A 191 10.64 -1.90 3.48
N HIS A 192 10.57 -0.63 3.87
CA HIS A 192 9.83 -0.23 5.08
C HIS A 192 8.32 -0.50 4.93
N ALA A 193 7.72 -0.19 3.78
CA ALA A 193 6.32 -0.50 3.49
C ALA A 193 6.01 -2.01 3.60
N TRP A 194 6.91 -2.87 3.11
CA TRP A 194 6.80 -4.33 3.27
C TRP A 194 6.85 -4.78 4.75
N THR A 195 7.66 -4.14 5.57
CA THR A 195 7.67 -4.44 7.03
C THR A 195 6.39 -3.97 7.72
N ALA A 196 5.75 -2.91 7.22
CA ALA A 196 4.44 -2.44 7.65
C ALA A 196 3.29 -3.33 7.18
N GLY A 197 3.50 -4.20 6.21
CA GLY A 197 2.49 -4.97 5.48
C GLY A 197 1.62 -5.94 6.28
N ARG A 198 1.82 -6.05 7.60
CA ARG A 198 0.92 -6.75 8.52
C ARG A 198 -0.25 -5.89 9.01
N SER A 199 -0.21 -4.58 8.79
CA SER A 199 -1.27 -3.64 9.18
C SER A 199 -2.33 -3.56 8.09
N ARG A 200 -3.55 -4.00 8.38
CA ARG A 200 -4.69 -3.89 7.47
C ARG A 200 -5.22 -2.44 7.47
N ARG A 201 -5.93 -2.02 6.40
CA ARG A 201 -6.64 -0.72 6.34
C ARG A 201 -7.49 -0.46 7.59
N ALA A 202 -8.22 -1.46 8.05
CA ALA A 202 -9.04 -1.39 9.26
C ALA A 202 -8.23 -1.08 10.53
N ASP A 203 -6.94 -1.45 10.58
CA ASP A 203 -6.07 -1.16 11.72
C ASP A 203 -5.64 0.32 11.71
N VAL A 204 -5.39 0.88 10.53
CA VAL A 204 -5.05 2.30 10.35
C VAL A 204 -6.24 3.20 10.75
N GLU A 205 -7.45 2.89 10.27
CA GLU A 205 -8.65 3.67 10.62
C GLU A 205 -8.98 3.56 12.13
N ARG A 206 -8.83 2.39 12.72
CA ARG A 206 -8.98 2.21 14.17
C ARG A 206 -7.95 3.00 14.96
N PHE A 207 -6.70 3.01 14.50
CA PHE A 207 -5.66 3.86 15.08
C PHE A 207 -6.02 5.35 15.00
N LEU A 208 -6.47 5.82 13.84
CA LEU A 208 -6.85 7.23 13.64
C LEU A 208 -8.07 7.62 14.49
N SER A 209 -9.05 6.72 14.61
CA SER A 209 -10.20 6.90 15.51
C SER A 209 -9.74 7.02 16.96
N TRP A 210 -8.90 6.08 17.43
CA TRP A 210 -8.32 6.10 18.76
C TRP A 210 -7.47 7.35 19.02
N ALA A 211 -6.67 7.79 18.05
CA ALA A 211 -5.82 8.98 18.18
C ALA A 211 -6.62 10.27 18.37
N GLY A 212 -7.87 10.30 17.86
CA GLY A 212 -8.80 11.44 18.01
C GLY A 212 -9.75 11.34 19.22
N GLU A 213 -9.67 10.27 20.02
CA GLU A 213 -10.53 10.13 21.20
C GLU A 213 -10.22 11.17 22.28
N PRO A 214 -11.24 11.67 23.00
CA PRO A 214 -11.03 12.61 24.10
C PRO A 214 -10.31 11.93 25.27
N ALA A 215 -9.57 12.74 26.01
CA ALA A 215 -8.89 12.31 27.22
C ALA A 215 -9.93 11.89 28.28
N TRP A 216 -9.62 10.86 29.03
CA TRP A 216 -10.43 10.40 30.15
C TRP A 216 -9.76 10.58 31.49
N LEU A 217 -8.45 10.28 31.55
CA LEU A 217 -7.68 10.35 32.79
C LEU A 217 -7.15 11.77 33.00
N LEU A 218 -6.71 12.46 31.94
CA LEU A 218 -6.24 13.85 32.03
C LEU A 218 -7.36 14.80 32.46
N ASP A 219 -8.62 14.48 32.17
CA ASP A 219 -9.78 15.25 32.65
C ASP A 219 -10.10 15.01 34.14
N ARG A 220 -9.31 14.15 34.83
CA ARG A 220 -9.42 13.84 36.25
C ARG A 220 -8.14 14.17 36.99
N PRO A 221 -7.82 15.45 37.18
CA PRO A 221 -6.53 15.91 37.72
C PRO A 221 -6.23 15.30 39.10
N ALA A 222 -7.24 15.10 39.93
CA ALA A 222 -7.07 14.47 41.24
C ALA A 222 -6.52 13.03 41.14
N VAL A 223 -7.00 12.23 40.18
CA VAL A 223 -6.52 10.87 39.93
C VAL A 223 -5.09 10.89 39.40
N VAL A 224 -4.79 11.80 38.47
CA VAL A 224 -3.44 11.99 37.93
C VAL A 224 -2.44 12.41 39.02
N TRP A 225 -2.84 13.33 39.89
CA TRP A 225 -2.01 13.75 41.03
C TRP A 225 -1.82 12.59 42.01
N ALA A 226 -2.86 11.87 42.37
CA ALA A 226 -2.76 10.70 43.24
C ALA A 226 -1.82 9.64 42.65
N ALA A 227 -1.96 9.33 41.34
CA ALA A 227 -1.10 8.40 40.64
C ALA A 227 0.39 8.81 40.67
N ARG A 228 0.70 10.11 40.63
CA ARG A 228 2.07 10.62 40.68
C ARG A 228 2.65 10.64 42.11
N VAL A 229 1.84 10.98 43.12
CA VAL A 229 2.32 11.15 44.51
C VAL A 229 2.38 9.84 45.27
N LEU A 230 1.40 8.97 45.11
CA LEU A 230 1.31 7.72 45.88
C LEU A 230 2.56 6.82 45.75
N PRO A 231 3.18 6.60 44.59
CA PRO A 231 4.40 5.80 44.50
C PRO A 231 5.56 6.35 45.36
N PHE A 232 5.71 7.67 45.48
CA PHE A 232 6.71 8.30 46.33
C PHE A 232 6.43 8.10 47.82
N LEU A 233 5.23 7.74 48.22
CA LEU A 233 4.86 7.35 49.59
C LEU A 233 4.94 5.83 49.77
N ILE A 234 4.44 5.06 48.80
CA ILE A 234 4.37 3.59 48.87
C ILE A 234 5.80 2.99 48.90
N VAL A 235 6.63 3.34 47.92
CA VAL A 235 7.95 2.69 47.76
C VAL A 235 8.84 2.90 48.99
N PRO A 236 9.05 4.14 49.54
CA PRO A 236 9.85 4.31 50.73
C PRO A 236 9.26 3.67 51.97
N THR A 237 7.93 3.80 52.20
CA THR A 237 7.32 3.25 53.40
C THR A 237 7.29 1.72 53.40
N VAL A 238 7.03 1.07 52.26
CA VAL A 238 7.11 -0.39 52.13
C VAL A 238 8.57 -0.87 52.28
N SER A 239 9.54 -0.18 51.66
CA SER A 239 10.94 -0.54 51.76
C SER A 239 11.46 -0.44 53.19
N LEU A 240 11.17 0.67 53.89
CA LEU A 240 11.55 0.90 55.29
C LEU A 240 10.84 -0.09 56.23
N ALA A 241 9.58 -0.39 55.99
CA ALA A 241 8.85 -1.41 56.76
C ALA A 241 9.50 -2.80 56.60
N PHE A 242 9.90 -3.14 55.38
CA PHE A 242 10.59 -4.41 55.10
C PHE A 242 11.97 -4.45 55.75
N LEU A 243 12.79 -3.39 55.64
CA LEU A 243 14.07 -3.29 56.31
C LEU A 243 13.91 -3.37 57.84
N SER A 244 12.94 -2.66 58.43
CA SER A 244 12.63 -2.75 59.86
C SER A 244 12.27 -4.19 60.30
N LEU A 245 11.59 -4.95 59.45
CA LEU A 245 11.32 -6.35 59.72
C LEU A 245 12.61 -7.19 59.75
N LEU A 246 13.55 -6.97 58.79
CA LEU A 246 14.85 -7.66 58.76
C LEU A 246 15.71 -7.32 59.99
N TRP A 247 15.68 -6.06 60.46
CA TRP A 247 16.37 -5.63 61.68
C TRP A 247 15.78 -6.31 62.92
N THR A 248 14.47 -6.41 63.05
CA THR A 248 13.79 -7.06 64.18
C THR A 248 13.92 -8.60 64.18
N ARG A 249 14.31 -9.18 63.04
CA ARG A 249 14.56 -10.62 62.88
C ARG A 249 16.06 -11.00 62.97
N ASP A 250 16.93 -10.04 63.33
CA ASP A 250 18.39 -10.18 63.37
C ASP A 250 19.03 -10.69 62.06
N VAL A 251 18.33 -10.48 60.93
CA VAL A 251 18.86 -10.81 59.60
C VAL A 251 19.87 -9.77 59.12
N LEU A 252 19.67 -8.52 59.48
CA LEU A 252 20.58 -7.41 59.23
C LEU A 252 20.81 -6.64 60.54
N PRO A 253 22.04 -6.09 60.77
CA PRO A 253 22.28 -5.24 61.92
C PRO A 253 21.43 -3.97 61.82
N PRO A 254 20.77 -3.52 62.90
CA PRO A 254 20.00 -2.30 62.92
C PRO A 254 20.94 -1.10 62.70
N PRO A 255 20.55 -0.07 61.94
CA PRO A 255 21.32 1.14 61.78
C PRO A 255 21.27 1.96 63.09
N ASP A 256 22.28 2.82 63.34
CA ASP A 256 22.27 3.72 64.46
C ASP A 256 21.36 4.94 64.25
N GLY A 257 20.73 5.43 65.31
CA GLY A 257 20.06 6.71 65.35
C GLY A 257 18.62 6.71 64.83
N TRP A 258 18.19 7.82 64.17
CA TRP A 258 16.82 8.14 63.79
C TRP A 258 16.18 7.20 62.72
N LEU A 259 17.01 6.47 61.97
CA LEU A 259 16.53 5.52 60.96
C LEU A 259 15.75 4.35 61.57
N VAL A 260 16.06 3.91 62.78
CA VAL A 260 15.28 2.87 63.50
C VAL A 260 13.88 3.40 63.81
N GLY A 261 13.77 4.67 64.24
CA GLY A 261 12.49 5.31 64.49
C GLY A 261 11.62 5.43 63.20
N LEU A 262 12.24 5.81 62.09
CA LEU A 262 11.54 5.82 60.78
C LEU A 262 11.10 4.42 60.34
N GLY A 263 11.92 3.38 60.56
CA GLY A 263 11.57 2.00 60.25
C GLY A 263 10.36 1.51 61.03
N THR A 264 10.33 1.80 62.36
CA THR A 264 9.18 1.46 63.23
C THR A 264 7.92 2.23 62.87
N PHE A 265 8.04 3.51 62.54
CA PHE A 265 6.92 4.31 61.98
C PHE A 265 6.42 3.75 60.65
N ALA A 266 7.31 3.47 59.71
CA ALA A 266 6.97 2.91 58.41
C ALA A 266 6.25 1.57 58.58
N ARG A 267 6.73 0.66 59.45
CA ARG A 267 6.11 -0.63 59.74
C ARG A 267 4.68 -0.53 60.26
N ARG A 268 4.35 0.59 60.94
CA ARG A 268 2.99 0.81 61.46
C ARG A 268 2.04 1.42 60.39
N TRP A 269 2.57 2.25 59.51
CA TRP A 269 1.74 3.11 58.65
C TRP A 269 1.82 2.81 57.14
N TRP A 270 2.71 1.90 56.66
CA TRP A 270 2.87 1.55 55.25
C TRP A 270 1.57 1.11 54.57
N MET A 271 0.66 0.51 55.34
CA MET A 271 -0.62 0.00 54.81
C MET A 271 -1.53 1.11 54.27
N LEU A 272 -1.44 2.34 54.80
CA LEU A 272 -2.32 3.45 54.39
C LEU A 272 -2.04 3.88 52.94
N PRO A 273 -0.82 4.30 52.56
CA PRO A 273 -0.55 4.68 51.17
C PRO A 273 -0.67 3.48 50.23
N PHE A 274 -0.34 2.27 50.68
CA PHE A 274 -0.51 1.06 49.89
C PHE A 274 -2.00 0.75 49.63
N ALA A 275 -2.86 0.78 50.63
CA ALA A 275 -4.29 0.59 50.48
C ALA A 275 -4.91 1.67 49.57
N ALA A 276 -4.49 2.92 49.70
CA ALA A 276 -4.92 3.98 48.81
C ALA A 276 -4.55 3.71 47.34
N GLY A 277 -3.35 3.21 47.08
CA GLY A 277 -2.90 2.79 45.75
C GLY A 277 -3.71 1.62 45.17
N VAL A 278 -3.99 0.60 46.01
CA VAL A 278 -4.84 -0.54 45.62
C VAL A 278 -6.27 -0.08 45.32
N LEU A 279 -6.85 0.75 46.17
CA LEU A 279 -8.19 1.30 45.98
C LEU A 279 -8.29 2.10 44.67
N LEU A 280 -7.30 2.96 44.42
CA LEU A 280 -7.20 3.74 43.19
C LEU A 280 -7.13 2.81 41.97
N THR A 281 -6.33 1.76 42.03
CA THR A 281 -6.20 0.76 40.97
C THR A 281 -7.53 0.05 40.70
N VAL A 282 -8.24 -0.38 41.76
CA VAL A 282 -9.54 -1.06 41.63
C VAL A 282 -10.59 -0.12 41.03
N PHE A 283 -10.63 1.13 41.50
CA PHE A 283 -11.59 2.12 41.03
C PHE A 283 -11.38 2.49 39.54
N THR A 284 -10.13 2.56 39.09
CA THR A 284 -9.79 2.93 37.71
C THR A 284 -9.69 1.75 36.75
N ARG A 285 -9.70 0.50 37.25
CA ARG A 285 -9.42 -0.74 36.50
C ARG A 285 -10.15 -0.85 35.16
N ARG A 286 -11.47 -0.56 35.12
CA ARG A 286 -12.28 -0.69 33.89
C ARG A 286 -11.86 0.34 32.84
N GLY A 287 -11.73 1.61 33.24
CA GLY A 287 -11.34 2.69 32.31
C GLY A 287 -9.94 2.53 31.75
N VAL A 288 -9.00 2.12 32.61
CA VAL A 288 -7.61 1.83 32.24
C VAL A 288 -7.53 0.62 31.30
N GLY A 289 -8.25 -0.48 31.60
CA GLY A 289 -8.28 -1.68 30.79
C GLY A 289 -8.69 -1.41 29.35
N VAL A 290 -9.84 -0.77 29.17
CA VAL A 290 -10.36 -0.42 27.82
C VAL A 290 -9.35 0.37 26.99
N ARG A 291 -8.66 1.34 27.59
CA ARG A 291 -7.69 2.21 26.89
C ARG A 291 -6.39 1.50 26.53
N LEU A 292 -5.88 0.70 27.44
CA LEU A 292 -4.67 -0.07 27.18
C LEU A 292 -4.90 -1.17 26.15
N ASP A 293 -6.05 -1.85 26.21
CA ASP A 293 -6.42 -2.90 25.26
C ASP A 293 -6.64 -2.29 23.85
N ALA A 294 -7.30 -1.13 23.77
CA ALA A 294 -7.42 -0.37 22.52
C ALA A 294 -6.05 0.02 21.96
N ALA A 295 -5.16 0.60 22.78
CA ALA A 295 -3.83 0.98 22.36
C ALA A 295 -3.00 -0.23 21.88
N MET A 296 -3.03 -1.36 22.61
CA MET A 296 -2.23 -2.55 22.26
C MET A 296 -2.75 -3.25 21.00
N SER A 297 -4.06 -3.27 20.77
CA SER A 297 -4.65 -3.96 19.61
C SER A 297 -4.44 -3.22 18.28
N HIS A 298 -4.22 -1.89 18.31
CA HIS A 298 -4.19 -1.06 17.10
C HIS A 298 -2.78 -0.61 16.67
N LEU A 299 -1.76 -0.85 17.49
CA LEU A 299 -0.44 -0.24 17.32
C LEU A 299 0.64 -1.18 16.76
N GLY A 300 0.28 -2.42 16.37
CA GLY A 300 1.25 -3.43 15.92
C GLY A 300 2.06 -3.12 14.65
N GLY A 301 1.68 -2.10 13.86
CA GLY A 301 2.39 -1.69 12.64
C GLY A 301 3.08 -0.33 12.70
N LEU A 302 2.89 0.45 13.77
CA LEU A 302 3.33 1.85 13.84
C LEU A 302 4.83 2.05 13.77
N ALA A 303 5.64 1.09 14.24
CA ALA A 303 7.09 1.20 14.17
C ALA A 303 7.60 1.31 12.73
N ALA A 304 6.98 0.58 11.80
CA ALA A 304 7.32 0.64 10.38
C ALA A 304 6.91 1.98 9.75
N TYR A 305 5.73 2.50 10.09
CA TYR A 305 5.33 3.84 9.65
C TYR A 305 6.27 4.92 10.20
N ALA A 306 6.74 4.80 11.45
CA ALA A 306 7.72 5.73 12.00
C ALA A 306 9.05 5.70 11.22
N GLU A 307 9.50 4.52 10.78
CA GLU A 307 10.70 4.37 9.94
C GLU A 307 10.48 4.97 8.54
N MET A 308 9.30 4.77 7.92
CA MET A 308 8.93 5.39 6.64
C MET A 308 8.92 6.92 6.73
N LEU A 309 8.26 7.47 7.73
CA LEU A 309 8.22 8.91 7.98
C LEU A 309 9.62 9.48 8.19
N GLY A 310 10.46 8.83 9.00
CA GLY A 310 11.84 9.22 9.21
C GLY A 310 12.68 9.20 7.94
N HIS A 311 12.42 8.25 7.03
CA HIS A 311 13.08 8.18 5.73
C HIS A 311 12.71 9.39 4.85
N VAL A 312 11.43 9.79 4.81
CA VAL A 312 10.98 10.99 4.09
C VAL A 312 11.50 12.26 4.75
N GLU A 313 11.43 12.38 6.07
CA GLU A 313 11.88 13.55 6.84
C GLU A 313 13.38 13.85 6.65
N SER A 314 14.21 12.79 6.58
CA SER A 314 15.66 12.90 6.43
C SER A 314 16.12 13.21 5.00
N SER A 315 15.22 13.13 4.02
CA SER A 315 15.54 13.32 2.61
C SER A 315 15.38 14.79 2.20
N THR A 316 16.09 15.19 1.15
CA THR A 316 15.98 16.53 0.54
C THR A 316 15.28 16.38 -0.81
N PHE A 317 14.24 17.20 -1.03
CA PHE A 317 13.47 17.22 -2.26
C PHE A 317 13.40 18.64 -2.81
N THR A 318 13.42 18.77 -4.13
CA THR A 318 13.47 20.05 -4.83
C THR A 318 12.11 20.45 -5.39
N THR A 319 11.28 19.49 -5.79
CA THR A 319 9.95 19.78 -6.33
C THR A 319 9.02 20.29 -5.23
N PRO A 320 8.21 21.35 -5.51
CA PRO A 320 7.32 21.95 -4.53
C PRO A 320 6.35 20.94 -3.90
N ARG A 321 5.88 19.95 -4.69
CA ARG A 321 4.94 18.92 -4.21
C ARG A 321 5.57 18.05 -3.13
N VAL A 322 6.72 17.43 -3.40
CA VAL A 322 7.35 16.50 -2.44
C VAL A 322 7.91 17.27 -1.24
N ALA A 323 8.51 18.47 -1.49
CA ALA A 323 8.96 19.35 -0.42
C ALA A 323 7.82 19.79 0.51
N GLY A 324 6.65 20.12 -0.06
CA GLY A 324 5.44 20.44 0.69
C GLY A 324 4.92 19.27 1.53
N LEU A 325 4.91 18.05 0.98
CA LEU A 325 4.55 16.84 1.73
C LEU A 325 5.52 16.58 2.88
N ARG A 326 6.83 16.70 2.62
CA ARG A 326 7.84 16.60 3.68
C ARG A 326 7.66 17.67 4.78
N ALA A 327 7.34 18.92 4.40
CA ALA A 327 7.10 19.98 5.37
C ALA A 327 5.94 19.64 6.30
N ARG A 328 4.84 19.04 5.80
CA ARG A 328 3.72 18.56 6.65
C ARG A 328 4.17 17.54 7.69
N LEU A 329 5.20 16.74 7.40
CA LEU A 329 5.73 15.73 8.32
C LEU A 329 6.71 16.32 9.35
N THR A 330 7.35 17.46 9.03
CA THR A 330 8.38 18.08 9.87
C THR A 330 7.88 19.28 10.68
N ASN A 331 6.65 19.78 10.42
CA ASN A 331 6.08 20.91 11.13
C ASN A 331 5.97 20.62 12.64
N GLU A 332 6.29 21.63 13.47
CA GLU A 332 6.24 21.65 14.94
C GLU A 332 6.97 20.49 15.64
N ARG A 333 6.71 19.26 15.25
CA ARG A 333 7.36 18.04 15.78
C ARG A 333 7.45 17.00 14.67
N ALA A 334 8.65 16.43 14.46
CA ALA A 334 8.84 15.36 13.49
C ALA A 334 7.85 14.20 13.75
N ALA A 335 7.06 13.86 12.73
CA ALA A 335 6.04 12.81 12.80
C ALA A 335 6.65 11.43 13.20
N SER A 336 7.84 11.13 12.67
CA SER A 336 8.60 9.91 13.00
C SER A 336 8.93 9.82 14.49
N ARG A 337 9.36 10.92 15.11
CA ARG A 337 9.67 10.95 16.55
C ARG A 337 8.42 10.77 17.40
N SER A 338 7.31 11.39 16.99
CA SER A 338 6.03 11.24 17.67
C SER A 338 5.54 9.80 17.67
N LEU A 339 5.54 9.12 16.51
CA LEU A 339 5.17 7.70 16.41
C LEU A 339 6.17 6.78 17.13
N THR A 340 7.46 7.08 17.09
CA THR A 340 8.48 6.32 17.84
C THR A 340 8.22 6.42 19.34
N ARG A 341 7.86 7.61 19.85
CA ARG A 341 7.48 7.82 21.26
C ARG A 341 6.24 7.01 21.61
N LEU A 342 5.21 7.03 20.76
CA LEU A 342 4.02 6.22 20.96
C LEU A 342 4.36 4.74 21.05
N GLY A 343 5.16 4.23 20.11
CA GLY A 343 5.64 2.85 20.14
C GLY A 343 6.45 2.50 21.41
N ALA A 344 7.18 3.45 21.98
CA ALA A 344 7.85 3.26 23.28
C ALA A 344 6.83 3.15 24.42
N ILE A 345 5.80 4.00 24.45
CA ILE A 345 4.74 3.94 25.47
C ILE A 345 3.99 2.60 25.40
N VAL A 346 3.69 2.11 24.20
CA VAL A 346 3.03 0.82 24.00
C VAL A 346 3.87 -0.35 24.51
N ARG A 347 5.18 -0.34 24.26
CA ARG A 347 6.08 -1.34 24.84
C ARG A 347 6.08 -1.34 26.38
N LEU A 348 5.87 -0.19 27.01
CA LEU A 348 5.68 -0.10 28.46
C LEU A 348 4.34 -0.75 28.90
N ALA A 349 3.30 -0.65 28.07
CA ALA A 349 2.03 -1.35 28.29
C ALA A 349 2.18 -2.86 28.19
N GLU A 350 3.09 -3.37 27.33
CA GLU A 350 3.35 -4.81 27.17
C GLU A 350 3.91 -5.47 28.43
N ALA A 351 4.40 -4.70 29.42
CA ALA A 351 4.78 -5.22 30.72
C ALA A 351 3.65 -6.01 31.42
N ARG A 352 2.38 -5.75 31.07
CA ARG A 352 1.21 -6.51 31.53
C ARG A 352 1.25 -8.00 31.16
N TYR A 353 1.96 -8.36 30.09
CA TYR A 353 2.15 -9.77 29.69
C TYR A 353 3.16 -10.54 30.55
N SER A 354 3.86 -9.85 31.46
CA SER A 354 4.73 -10.48 32.47
C SER A 354 4.05 -10.42 33.85
N PRO A 355 3.23 -11.41 34.26
CA PRO A 355 2.35 -11.29 35.42
C PRO A 355 3.09 -10.94 36.71
N MET A 356 4.24 -11.59 36.98
CA MET A 356 5.04 -11.36 38.19
C MET A 356 5.62 -9.94 38.23
N GLY A 357 6.21 -9.49 37.11
CA GLY A 357 6.81 -8.14 37.00
C GLY A 357 5.73 -7.05 37.05
N HIS A 358 4.62 -7.26 36.35
CA HIS A 358 3.52 -6.28 36.31
C HIS A 358 2.87 -6.07 37.68
N ILE A 359 2.63 -7.16 38.46
CA ILE A 359 2.05 -7.04 39.82
C ILE A 359 2.93 -6.10 40.69
N VAL A 360 4.24 -6.30 40.68
CA VAL A 360 5.17 -5.44 41.45
C VAL A 360 5.11 -4.00 40.97
N LEU A 361 5.21 -3.77 39.65
CA LEU A 361 5.14 -2.42 39.05
C LEU A 361 3.78 -1.74 39.35
N GLN A 362 2.68 -2.48 39.31
CA GLN A 362 1.35 -1.95 39.57
C GLN A 362 1.14 -1.62 41.04
N LEU A 363 1.51 -2.52 41.95
CA LEU A 363 1.30 -2.33 43.39
C LEU A 363 2.18 -1.20 43.97
N LEU A 364 3.42 -1.07 43.50
CA LEU A 364 4.37 -0.08 44.00
C LEU A 364 4.33 1.22 43.19
N GLY A 365 4.12 1.13 41.87
CA GLY A 365 4.32 2.27 40.97
C GLY A 365 3.03 2.74 40.26
N LEU A 366 1.87 2.12 40.47
CA LEU A 366 0.62 2.44 39.75
C LEU A 366 0.83 2.50 38.23
N TRP A 367 1.59 1.54 37.71
CA TRP A 367 2.17 1.51 36.37
C TRP A 367 1.17 1.79 35.26
N ASP A 368 0.03 1.14 35.28
CA ASP A 368 -0.99 1.26 34.24
C ASP A 368 -1.54 2.69 34.14
N LEU A 369 -1.70 3.39 35.26
CA LEU A 369 -2.14 4.78 35.27
C LEU A 369 -1.11 5.70 34.61
N HIS A 370 0.18 5.49 34.88
CA HIS A 370 1.24 6.26 34.23
C HIS A 370 1.29 6.02 32.72
N VAL A 371 1.10 4.78 32.27
CA VAL A 371 1.04 4.44 30.86
C VAL A 371 -0.17 5.09 30.17
N VAL A 372 -1.36 5.06 30.80
CA VAL A 372 -2.54 5.73 30.25
C VAL A 372 -2.35 7.25 30.19
N VAL A 373 -1.79 7.88 31.24
CA VAL A 373 -1.45 9.31 31.21
C VAL A 373 -0.54 9.62 30.03
N ALA A 374 0.49 8.81 29.79
CA ALA A 374 1.43 9.02 28.68
C ALA A 374 0.76 8.84 27.31
N LEU A 375 -0.18 7.87 27.17
CA LEU A 375 -0.97 7.68 25.94
C LEU A 375 -1.88 8.89 25.68
N GLU A 376 -2.64 9.34 26.67
CA GLU A 376 -3.55 10.49 26.53
C GLU A 376 -2.77 11.80 26.29
N GLN A 377 -1.60 11.98 26.90
CA GLN A 377 -0.72 13.12 26.58
C GLN A 377 -0.27 13.09 25.13
N TRP A 378 0.03 11.91 24.59
CA TRP A 378 0.37 11.76 23.18
C TRP A 378 -0.85 12.09 22.29
N GLN A 379 -2.04 11.59 22.61
CA GLN A 379 -3.29 11.91 21.90
C GLN A 379 -3.54 13.42 21.89
N ALA A 380 -3.44 14.09 23.04
CA ALA A 380 -3.65 15.53 23.17
C ALA A 380 -2.63 16.38 22.37
N THR A 381 -1.40 15.90 22.22
CA THR A 381 -0.32 16.67 21.58
C THR A 381 -0.10 16.32 20.11
N SER A 382 -0.46 15.12 19.69
CA SER A 382 -0.09 14.55 18.38
C SER A 382 -1.24 13.88 17.66
N GLY A 383 -2.32 13.51 18.36
CA GLY A 383 -3.43 12.74 17.79
C GLY A 383 -4.12 13.44 16.63
N ALA A 384 -4.35 14.75 16.74
CA ALA A 384 -4.98 15.55 15.68
C ALA A 384 -4.17 15.57 14.38
N HIS A 385 -2.85 15.44 14.45
CA HIS A 385 -1.94 15.47 13.29
C HIS A 385 -1.75 14.10 12.63
N ALA A 386 -2.11 13.01 13.31
CA ALA A 386 -1.84 11.64 12.85
C ALA A 386 -2.45 11.36 11.48
N ARG A 387 -3.68 11.84 11.22
CA ARG A 387 -4.35 11.70 9.91
C ARG A 387 -3.61 12.43 8.81
N ASP A 388 -3.16 13.65 9.06
CA ASP A 388 -2.40 14.45 8.09
C ASP A 388 -1.06 13.80 7.76
N TRP A 389 -0.35 13.28 8.75
CA TRP A 389 0.92 12.57 8.53
C TRP A 389 0.74 11.31 7.66
N LEU A 390 -0.28 10.48 7.96
CA LEU A 390 -0.52 9.28 7.17
C LEU A 390 -1.04 9.60 5.76
N THR A 391 -1.82 10.67 5.59
CA THR A 391 -2.23 11.14 4.27
C THR A 391 -1.02 11.62 3.46
N ALA A 392 -0.17 12.46 4.04
CA ALA A 392 1.06 12.92 3.38
C ALA A 392 2.00 11.76 3.03
N LEU A 393 2.16 10.79 3.94
CA LEU A 393 2.93 9.57 3.68
C LEU A 393 2.34 8.79 2.50
N GLY A 394 1.02 8.58 2.49
CA GLY A 394 0.32 7.88 1.41
C GLY A 394 0.53 8.53 0.04
N GLU A 395 0.53 9.87 -0.01
CA GLU A 395 0.83 10.61 -1.24
C GLU A 395 2.29 10.41 -1.69
N VAL A 396 3.25 10.44 -0.76
CA VAL A 396 4.67 10.17 -1.08
C VAL A 396 4.85 8.74 -1.60
N GLU A 397 4.19 7.75 -0.99
CA GLU A 397 4.21 6.36 -1.46
C GLU A 397 3.61 6.20 -2.86
N ALA A 398 2.48 6.87 -3.14
CA ALA A 398 1.83 6.84 -4.44
C ALA A 398 2.73 7.46 -5.54
N LEU A 399 3.38 8.60 -5.24
CA LEU A 399 4.35 9.22 -6.14
C LEU A 399 5.57 8.31 -6.37
N ALA A 400 6.08 7.66 -5.32
CA ALA A 400 7.17 6.69 -5.42
C ALA A 400 6.79 5.46 -6.25
N ALA A 401 5.53 5.00 -6.17
CA ALA A 401 5.01 3.91 -7.00
C ALA A 401 4.98 4.28 -8.49
N LEU A 402 4.48 5.47 -8.82
CA LEU A 402 4.49 5.99 -10.19
C LEU A 402 5.92 6.22 -10.71
N ALA A 403 6.84 6.68 -9.85
CA ALA A 403 8.25 6.83 -10.18
C ALA A 403 8.95 5.48 -10.40
N THR A 404 8.52 4.44 -9.68
CA THR A 404 9.00 3.07 -9.91
C THR A 404 8.50 2.55 -11.26
N LEU A 405 7.23 2.80 -11.60
CA LEU A 405 6.70 2.47 -12.92
C LEU A 405 7.47 3.16 -14.05
N ALA A 406 7.81 4.44 -13.88
CA ALA A 406 8.62 5.20 -14.86
C ALA A 406 10.03 4.63 -15.01
N HIS A 407 10.68 4.27 -13.91
CA HIS A 407 12.00 3.63 -13.91
C HIS A 407 11.98 2.25 -14.57
N ASP A 408 10.97 1.45 -14.25
CA ASP A 408 10.83 0.07 -14.75
C ASP A 408 10.46 0.03 -16.24
N ASN A 409 9.97 1.14 -16.81
CA ASN A 409 9.56 1.25 -18.21
C ASN A 409 10.13 2.53 -18.87
N PRO A 410 11.43 2.60 -19.13
CA PRO A 410 12.10 3.83 -19.60
C PRO A 410 11.66 4.28 -21.00
N GLY A 411 10.99 3.42 -21.77
CA GLY A 411 10.38 3.77 -23.05
C GLY A 411 8.99 4.43 -22.94
N TRP A 412 8.43 4.53 -21.74
CA TRP A 412 7.14 5.19 -21.52
C TRP A 412 7.36 6.69 -21.28
N VAL A 413 6.34 7.49 -21.64
CA VAL A 413 6.44 8.96 -21.56
C VAL A 413 5.48 9.54 -20.53
N MET A 414 5.82 10.71 -20.01
CA MET A 414 4.86 11.54 -19.26
C MET A 414 3.93 12.22 -20.27
N PRO A 415 2.60 12.06 -20.13
CA PRO A 415 1.65 12.65 -21.05
C PRO A 415 1.58 14.18 -20.90
N ASP A 416 1.29 14.88 -22.01
CA ASP A 416 1.03 16.31 -22.03
C ASP A 416 -0.46 16.59 -21.83
N PHE A 417 -0.80 17.40 -20.84
CA PHE A 417 -2.17 17.88 -20.65
C PHE A 417 -2.39 19.18 -21.42
N VAL A 418 -3.45 19.17 -22.24
CA VAL A 418 -3.83 20.30 -23.09
C VAL A 418 -5.20 20.86 -22.68
N ASP A 419 -5.33 22.16 -22.80
CA ASP A 419 -6.61 22.85 -22.63
C ASP A 419 -7.38 22.89 -23.97
N GLY A 420 -8.69 23.05 -23.91
CA GLY A 420 -9.56 23.17 -25.09
C GLY A 420 -10.58 22.04 -25.23
N PRO A 421 -11.06 21.75 -26.43
CA PRO A 421 -12.01 20.67 -26.69
C PRO A 421 -11.43 19.33 -26.29
N ALA A 422 -12.29 18.43 -25.77
CA ALA A 422 -11.86 17.08 -25.33
C ALA A 422 -11.15 16.35 -26.47
N ARG A 423 -9.98 15.80 -26.16
CA ARG A 423 -9.11 15.18 -27.16
C ARG A 423 -8.13 14.21 -26.48
N LEU A 424 -7.84 13.12 -27.18
CA LEU A 424 -6.76 12.19 -26.86
C LEU A 424 -6.01 11.85 -28.15
N GLU A 425 -4.71 12.06 -28.15
CA GLU A 425 -3.80 11.67 -29.23
C GLU A 425 -2.63 10.93 -28.63
N ALA A 426 -2.35 9.73 -29.12
CA ALA A 426 -1.24 8.92 -28.68
C ALA A 426 -0.56 8.22 -29.84
N SER A 427 0.78 8.24 -29.84
CA SER A 427 1.60 7.48 -30.78
C SER A 427 2.16 6.25 -30.10
N ALA A 428 2.14 5.12 -30.80
CA ALA A 428 2.57 3.82 -30.33
C ALA A 428 1.97 3.46 -28.95
N LEU A 429 0.66 3.65 -28.78
CA LEU A 429 -0.06 3.31 -27.57
C LEU A 429 -0.12 1.80 -27.38
N GLY A 430 0.40 1.31 -26.27
CA GLY A 430 0.38 -0.10 -25.88
C GLY A 430 -0.44 -0.36 -24.62
N HIS A 431 -0.75 -1.62 -24.35
CA HIS A 431 -1.45 -1.99 -23.12
C HIS A 431 -0.45 -2.16 -21.96
N PRO A 432 -0.58 -1.42 -20.84
CA PRO A 432 0.38 -1.43 -19.73
C PRO A 432 0.59 -2.80 -19.06
N LEU A 433 -0.45 -3.64 -19.07
CA LEU A 433 -0.43 -4.94 -18.41
C LEU A 433 0.12 -6.09 -19.28
N LEU A 434 0.36 -5.85 -20.57
CA LEU A 434 1.03 -6.80 -21.45
C LEU A 434 2.55 -6.63 -21.37
N ASN A 435 3.29 -7.75 -21.46
CA ASN A 435 4.74 -7.70 -21.58
C ASN A 435 5.14 -7.16 -22.96
N ASP A 436 6.38 -6.70 -23.07
CA ASP A 436 6.89 -6.06 -24.28
C ASP A 436 7.02 -7.01 -25.49
N GLU A 437 7.14 -8.32 -25.24
CA GLU A 437 7.26 -9.34 -26.29
C GLU A 437 5.94 -9.56 -27.03
N THR A 438 4.83 -9.45 -26.30
CA THR A 438 3.49 -9.72 -26.85
C THR A 438 2.70 -8.46 -27.16
N ARG A 439 3.16 -7.30 -26.64
CA ARG A 439 2.48 -6.02 -26.82
C ARG A 439 2.71 -5.44 -28.22
N VAL A 440 1.62 -5.24 -28.96
CA VAL A 440 1.62 -4.46 -30.20
C VAL A 440 1.05 -3.08 -29.90
N SER A 441 1.79 -2.06 -30.28
CA SER A 441 1.42 -0.65 -30.06
C SER A 441 0.80 -0.04 -31.31
N ASN A 442 -0.17 0.86 -31.14
CA ASN A 442 -0.91 1.50 -32.23
C ASN A 442 -1.02 3.02 -32.02
N ASP A 443 -1.10 3.77 -33.11
CA ASP A 443 -1.42 5.18 -33.07
C ASP A 443 -2.94 5.35 -32.91
N VAL A 444 -3.35 6.22 -31.98
CA VAL A 444 -4.77 6.39 -31.63
C VAL A 444 -5.09 7.86 -31.50
N THR A 445 -6.20 8.26 -32.11
CA THR A 445 -6.81 9.60 -31.93
C THR A 445 -8.27 9.42 -31.55
N VAL A 446 -8.72 10.07 -30.45
CA VAL A 446 -10.12 10.08 -30.01
C VAL A 446 -10.55 11.52 -29.77
N GLY A 447 -11.64 11.93 -30.40
CA GLY A 447 -12.14 13.30 -30.36
C GLY A 447 -11.83 14.08 -31.65
N PRO A 448 -12.28 15.34 -31.76
CA PRO A 448 -12.96 16.17 -30.74
C PRO A 448 -14.40 15.71 -30.45
N PRO A 449 -15.13 16.40 -29.52
CA PRO A 449 -16.56 16.13 -29.28
C PRO A 449 -17.38 16.22 -30.58
N GLY A 450 -18.38 15.36 -30.70
CA GLY A 450 -19.12 15.18 -31.95
C GLY A 450 -18.49 14.18 -32.91
N THR A 451 -17.34 13.57 -32.54
CA THR A 451 -16.71 12.45 -33.24
C THR A 451 -16.40 11.29 -32.32
N PHE A 452 -16.19 10.11 -32.85
CA PHE A 452 -15.76 8.93 -32.11
C PHE A 452 -14.91 7.99 -32.97
N LEU A 453 -14.07 7.19 -32.32
CA LEU A 453 -13.29 6.15 -32.98
C LEU A 453 -14.15 4.87 -33.12
N LEU A 454 -14.41 4.43 -34.35
CA LEU A 454 -15.12 3.19 -34.62
C LEU A 454 -14.13 2.10 -35.03
N VAL A 455 -14.00 1.07 -34.22
CA VAL A 455 -13.04 -0.03 -34.40
C VAL A 455 -13.78 -1.28 -34.87
N THR A 456 -13.46 -1.75 -36.08
CA THR A 456 -14.04 -2.98 -36.63
C THR A 456 -12.99 -4.11 -36.74
N GLY A 457 -13.45 -5.33 -36.90
CA GLY A 457 -12.63 -6.53 -37.02
C GLY A 457 -13.29 -7.75 -36.40
N SER A 458 -12.72 -8.92 -36.65
CA SER A 458 -13.23 -10.17 -36.10
C SER A 458 -13.00 -10.30 -34.59
N ASN A 459 -13.63 -11.31 -33.98
CA ASN A 459 -13.33 -11.63 -32.59
C ASN A 459 -11.86 -12.08 -32.46
N MET A 460 -11.24 -11.80 -31.31
CA MET A 460 -9.81 -12.03 -31.02
C MET A 460 -8.82 -11.13 -31.78
N SER A 461 -9.27 -10.20 -32.64
CA SER A 461 -8.39 -9.30 -33.41
C SER A 461 -7.70 -8.19 -32.59
N GLY A 462 -8.06 -8.04 -31.29
CA GLY A 462 -7.45 -7.03 -30.40
C GLY A 462 -8.33 -5.80 -30.12
N LYS A 463 -9.60 -5.75 -30.57
CA LYS A 463 -10.52 -4.63 -30.36
C LYS A 463 -10.66 -4.24 -28.88
N SER A 464 -11.07 -5.20 -28.02
CA SER A 464 -11.23 -4.97 -26.57
C SER A 464 -9.92 -4.60 -25.90
N THR A 465 -8.80 -5.17 -26.35
CA THR A 465 -7.45 -4.83 -25.84
C THR A 465 -7.09 -3.38 -26.15
N LEU A 466 -7.46 -2.88 -27.34
CA LEU A 466 -7.25 -1.46 -27.70
C LEU A 466 -8.06 -0.52 -26.79
N LEU A 467 -9.35 -0.82 -26.57
CA LEU A 467 -10.17 -0.01 -25.65
C LEU A 467 -9.58 0.02 -24.24
N ARG A 468 -9.16 -1.13 -23.73
CA ARG A 468 -8.49 -1.20 -22.43
C ARG A 468 -7.17 -0.45 -22.43
N ALA A 469 -6.37 -0.55 -23.50
CA ALA A 469 -5.14 0.23 -23.62
C ALA A 469 -5.40 1.73 -23.56
N ILE A 470 -6.43 2.24 -24.25
CA ILE A 470 -6.85 3.65 -24.17
C ILE A 470 -7.21 4.00 -22.73
N GLY A 471 -8.14 3.26 -22.11
CA GLY A 471 -8.65 3.55 -20.78
C GLY A 471 -7.57 3.48 -19.70
N THR A 472 -6.74 2.43 -19.69
CA THR A 472 -5.69 2.26 -18.69
C THR A 472 -4.61 3.34 -18.77
N ASN A 473 -4.23 3.77 -19.97
CA ASN A 473 -3.28 4.86 -20.13
C ASN A 473 -3.86 6.22 -19.73
N VAL A 474 -5.15 6.48 -20.00
CA VAL A 474 -5.83 7.69 -19.51
C VAL A 474 -5.86 7.72 -17.98
N VAL A 475 -6.18 6.60 -17.35
CA VAL A 475 -6.19 6.49 -15.88
C VAL A 475 -4.79 6.73 -15.30
N LEU A 476 -3.73 6.12 -15.88
CA LEU A 476 -2.33 6.36 -15.47
C LEU A 476 -1.92 7.81 -15.65
N ALA A 477 -2.27 8.41 -16.81
CA ALA A 477 -2.03 9.83 -17.07
C ALA A 477 -2.66 10.72 -15.99
N GLN A 478 -3.92 10.48 -15.67
CA GLN A 478 -4.69 11.26 -14.68
C GLN A 478 -4.32 10.97 -13.22
N ALA A 479 -3.60 9.89 -12.97
CA ALA A 479 -2.91 9.69 -11.69
C ALA A 479 -1.60 10.52 -11.59
N GLY A 480 -1.09 11.06 -12.70
CA GLY A 480 0.18 11.78 -12.80
C GLY A 480 1.37 10.86 -13.15
N GLY A 481 1.10 9.65 -13.64
CA GLY A 481 2.10 8.65 -13.99
C GLY A 481 2.52 8.66 -15.45
N PRO A 482 3.55 7.84 -15.79
CA PRO A 482 3.93 7.58 -17.17
C PRO A 482 2.88 6.72 -17.88
N VAL A 483 2.79 6.87 -19.20
CA VAL A 483 1.89 6.12 -20.07
C VAL A 483 2.66 5.23 -21.04
N CYS A 484 2.09 4.08 -21.37
CA CYS A 484 2.65 3.13 -22.32
C CYS A 484 2.48 3.62 -23.77
N ALA A 485 3.21 4.65 -24.14
CA ALA A 485 3.21 5.28 -25.46
C ALA A 485 4.54 6.00 -25.71
N THR A 486 4.84 6.34 -26.97
CA THR A 486 5.99 7.20 -27.34
C THR A 486 5.65 8.69 -27.27
N SER A 487 4.38 9.03 -27.38
CA SER A 487 3.83 10.37 -27.08
C SER A 487 2.36 10.24 -26.73
N MET A 488 1.87 11.10 -25.82
CA MET A 488 0.44 11.18 -25.51
C MET A 488 0.09 12.61 -25.12
N ARG A 489 -0.97 13.14 -25.73
CA ARG A 489 -1.56 14.44 -25.42
C ARG A 489 -3.05 14.25 -25.15
N LEU A 490 -3.55 14.78 -24.04
CA LEU A 490 -4.95 14.61 -23.68
C LEU A 490 -5.49 15.80 -22.89
N THR A 491 -6.80 16.01 -23.02
CA THR A 491 -7.59 16.81 -22.09
C THR A 491 -8.05 15.92 -20.94
N PRO A 492 -8.04 16.34 -19.68
CA PRO A 492 -8.59 15.55 -18.58
C PRO A 492 -10.07 15.21 -18.81
N VAL A 493 -10.42 13.93 -18.62
CA VAL A 493 -11.73 13.36 -18.93
C VAL A 493 -12.22 12.43 -17.82
N ASP A 494 -13.53 12.27 -17.70
CA ASP A 494 -14.13 11.24 -16.84
C ASP A 494 -14.28 9.94 -17.65
N VAL A 495 -13.65 8.85 -17.20
CA VAL A 495 -13.63 7.59 -17.94
C VAL A 495 -14.84 6.72 -17.57
N TRP A 496 -15.58 6.31 -18.58
CA TRP A 496 -16.71 5.39 -18.46
C TRP A 496 -16.58 4.26 -19.48
N THR A 497 -16.82 3.04 -19.04
CA THR A 497 -16.61 1.86 -19.87
C THR A 497 -17.83 0.94 -19.85
N SER A 498 -18.00 0.18 -20.94
CA SER A 498 -18.88 -0.97 -21.04
C SER A 498 -18.16 -2.02 -21.91
N ILE A 499 -17.25 -2.80 -21.26
CA ILE A 499 -16.38 -3.76 -21.95
C ILE A 499 -16.69 -5.18 -21.50
N ARG A 500 -16.88 -5.38 -20.20
CA ARG A 500 -17.31 -6.67 -19.62
C ARG A 500 -18.68 -6.49 -18.98
N ILE A 501 -19.58 -7.40 -19.31
CA ILE A 501 -20.90 -7.42 -18.70
C ILE A 501 -21.07 -8.79 -18.08
N ASP A 502 -21.20 -8.82 -16.76
CA ASP A 502 -21.45 -10.05 -16.03
C ASP A 502 -22.97 -10.30 -15.91
N ASP A 503 -23.36 -11.53 -16.14
CA ASP A 503 -24.70 -12.01 -15.87
C ASP A 503 -24.88 -12.14 -14.35
N SER A 504 -25.87 -11.47 -13.79
CA SER A 504 -26.18 -11.59 -12.37
C SER A 504 -27.44 -12.41 -12.18
N LEU A 505 -27.28 -13.71 -12.06
CA LEU A 505 -28.36 -14.65 -11.73
C LEU A 505 -29.04 -14.29 -10.41
N GLU A 506 -28.29 -13.77 -9.43
CA GLU A 506 -28.83 -13.33 -8.13
C GLU A 506 -29.78 -12.14 -8.25
N ALA A 507 -29.52 -11.20 -9.18
CA ALA A 507 -30.35 -10.02 -9.39
C ALA A 507 -31.55 -10.29 -10.33
N GLY A 508 -31.68 -11.47 -10.93
CA GLY A 508 -32.72 -11.81 -11.89
C GLY A 508 -32.77 -10.90 -13.13
N VAL A 509 -31.63 -10.28 -13.48
CA VAL A 509 -31.50 -9.32 -14.58
C VAL A 509 -30.80 -10.00 -15.73
N SER A 510 -31.45 -10.06 -16.91
CA SER A 510 -30.82 -10.58 -18.10
C SER A 510 -29.59 -9.73 -18.49
N LEU A 511 -28.59 -10.38 -19.12
CA LEU A 511 -27.38 -9.74 -19.64
C LEU A 511 -27.72 -8.46 -20.45
N PHE A 512 -28.72 -8.55 -21.33
CA PHE A 512 -29.18 -7.42 -22.13
C PHE A 512 -29.70 -6.24 -21.28
N MET A 513 -30.45 -6.51 -20.21
CA MET A 513 -30.96 -5.46 -19.33
C MET A 513 -29.85 -4.83 -18.49
N ALA A 514 -28.86 -5.61 -18.07
CA ALA A 514 -27.68 -5.11 -17.36
C ALA A 514 -26.89 -4.16 -18.28
N GLU A 515 -26.69 -4.54 -19.53
CA GLU A 515 -26.03 -3.72 -20.55
C GLU A 515 -26.79 -2.41 -20.83
N LEU A 516 -28.10 -2.48 -21.01
CA LEU A 516 -28.94 -1.27 -21.19
C LEU A 516 -28.85 -0.30 -19.99
N ARG A 517 -28.86 -0.83 -18.77
CA ARG A 517 -28.69 -0.02 -17.57
C ARG A 517 -27.30 0.64 -17.54
N ARG A 518 -26.25 -0.07 -17.94
CA ARG A 518 -24.89 0.46 -18.02
C ARG A 518 -24.81 1.58 -19.07
N LEU A 519 -25.30 1.34 -20.29
CA LEU A 519 -25.34 2.34 -21.35
C LEU A 519 -26.17 3.58 -20.94
N LYS A 520 -27.31 3.37 -20.27
CA LYS A 520 -28.11 4.48 -19.74
C LYS A 520 -27.30 5.33 -18.78
N ARG A 521 -26.57 4.73 -17.82
CA ARG A 521 -25.72 5.46 -16.86
C ARG A 521 -24.65 6.29 -17.60
N ILE A 522 -24.04 5.75 -18.67
CA ILE A 522 -23.04 6.46 -19.49
C ILE A 522 -23.68 7.66 -20.21
N VAL A 523 -24.85 7.47 -20.82
CA VAL A 523 -25.58 8.56 -21.50
C VAL A 523 -26.02 9.64 -20.50
N ASP A 524 -26.57 9.25 -19.35
CA ASP A 524 -26.97 10.20 -18.30
C ASP A 524 -25.74 11.00 -17.80
N ALA A 525 -24.61 10.34 -17.60
CA ALA A 525 -23.36 10.97 -17.21
C ALA A 525 -22.81 11.92 -18.29
N ALA A 526 -22.91 11.58 -19.57
CA ALA A 526 -22.47 12.43 -20.67
C ALA A 526 -23.34 13.68 -20.84
N ARG A 527 -24.59 13.62 -20.42
CA ARG A 527 -25.58 14.71 -20.53
C ARG A 527 -25.63 15.60 -19.30
N ASP A 528 -24.99 15.23 -18.22
CA ASP A 528 -24.98 16.00 -16.98
C ASP A 528 -24.25 17.36 -17.19
N PRO A 529 -24.97 18.49 -17.15
CA PRO A 529 -24.38 19.82 -17.39
C PRO A 529 -23.50 20.27 -16.20
N VAL A 530 -23.65 19.68 -15.03
CA VAL A 530 -22.89 20.03 -13.81
C VAL A 530 -21.51 19.40 -13.82
N ARG A 531 -21.30 18.37 -14.65
CA ARG A 531 -19.99 17.73 -14.75
C ARG A 531 -18.90 18.70 -15.16
N PRO A 532 -17.81 18.78 -14.36
CA PRO A 532 -16.74 19.72 -14.65
C PRO A 532 -15.91 19.31 -15.89
N ARG A 533 -15.92 18.01 -16.26
CA ARG A 533 -15.08 17.44 -17.32
C ARG A 533 -15.90 16.75 -18.39
N PRO A 534 -15.37 16.71 -19.63
CA PRO A 534 -15.93 15.90 -20.70
C PRO A 534 -15.78 14.42 -20.38
N LEU A 535 -16.65 13.60 -20.94
CA LEU A 535 -16.67 12.15 -20.72
C LEU A 535 -15.90 11.45 -21.84
N LEU A 536 -15.05 10.46 -21.45
CA LEU A 536 -14.49 9.45 -22.36
C LEU A 536 -15.27 8.16 -22.19
N TYR A 537 -16.00 7.75 -23.24
CA TYR A 537 -16.68 6.46 -23.26
C TYR A 537 -15.91 5.42 -24.07
N LEU A 538 -15.82 4.18 -23.53
CA LEU A 538 -15.20 3.04 -24.19
C LEU A 538 -16.21 1.88 -24.19
N LEU A 539 -16.78 1.58 -25.35
CA LEU A 539 -17.88 0.63 -25.51
C LEU A 539 -17.45 -0.53 -26.39
N ASP A 540 -17.49 -1.73 -25.85
CA ASP A 540 -17.13 -2.95 -26.55
C ASP A 540 -18.39 -3.69 -26.97
N GLU A 541 -18.55 -3.92 -28.27
CA GLU A 541 -19.61 -4.72 -28.90
C GLU A 541 -21.02 -4.46 -28.34
N ILE A 542 -21.56 -3.27 -28.56
CA ILE A 542 -22.79 -2.76 -27.95
C ILE A 542 -24.01 -3.66 -28.26
N LEU A 543 -24.76 -4.01 -27.20
CA LEU A 543 -26.07 -4.66 -27.26
C LEU A 543 -26.07 -6.09 -27.86
N HIS A 544 -25.17 -6.96 -27.37
CA HIS A 544 -25.05 -8.34 -27.84
C HIS A 544 -26.29 -9.21 -27.57
N GLY A 545 -27.13 -8.87 -26.62
CA GLY A 545 -28.21 -9.72 -26.10
C GLY A 545 -29.55 -9.66 -26.87
N THR A 546 -29.63 -9.02 -28.07
CA THR A 546 -30.90 -8.88 -28.82
C THR A 546 -30.72 -9.17 -30.30
N ASN A 547 -31.86 -9.19 -31.08
CA ASN A 547 -31.81 -9.41 -32.50
C ASN A 547 -31.08 -8.27 -33.24
N THR A 548 -30.53 -8.57 -34.42
CA THR A 548 -29.64 -7.66 -35.17
C THR A 548 -30.32 -6.32 -35.54
N ALA A 549 -31.60 -6.31 -35.86
CA ALA A 549 -32.32 -5.09 -36.26
C ALA A 549 -32.55 -4.15 -35.07
N GLU A 550 -33.01 -4.70 -33.95
CA GLU A 550 -33.21 -3.90 -32.71
C GLU A 550 -31.90 -3.41 -32.15
N ARG A 551 -30.85 -4.23 -32.15
CA ARG A 551 -29.49 -3.85 -31.76
C ARG A 551 -29.00 -2.63 -32.52
N ARG A 552 -29.09 -2.62 -33.83
CA ARG A 552 -28.67 -1.52 -34.68
C ARG A 552 -29.42 -0.23 -34.37
N ILE A 553 -30.74 -0.28 -34.20
CA ILE A 553 -31.56 0.90 -33.87
C ILE A 553 -31.16 1.46 -32.50
N ALA A 554 -31.02 0.60 -31.50
CA ALA A 554 -30.67 1.01 -30.16
C ALA A 554 -29.22 1.54 -30.08
N ALA A 555 -28.24 0.86 -30.69
CA ALA A 555 -26.85 1.30 -30.76
C ALA A 555 -26.72 2.67 -31.43
N ARG A 556 -27.37 2.86 -32.60
CA ARG A 556 -27.40 4.18 -33.28
C ARG A 556 -27.96 5.27 -32.36
N ARG A 557 -29.04 5.00 -31.64
CA ARG A 557 -29.66 5.97 -30.74
C ARG A 557 -28.75 6.36 -29.59
N VAL A 558 -28.08 5.38 -28.97
CA VAL A 558 -27.08 5.61 -27.92
C VAL A 558 -25.93 6.46 -28.44
N LEU A 559 -25.36 6.11 -29.59
CA LEU A 559 -24.26 6.85 -30.21
C LEU A 559 -24.68 8.30 -30.57
N THR A 560 -25.90 8.50 -31.12
CA THR A 560 -26.42 9.85 -31.40
C THR A 560 -26.51 10.69 -30.11
N TYR A 561 -26.93 10.10 -29.00
CA TYR A 561 -26.95 10.83 -27.72
C TYR A 561 -25.54 11.21 -27.24
N LEU A 562 -24.55 10.33 -27.37
CA LEU A 562 -23.17 10.59 -26.99
C LEU A 562 -22.49 11.64 -27.91
N LEU A 563 -22.77 11.62 -29.21
CA LEU A 563 -22.27 12.59 -30.17
C LEU A 563 -22.79 14.02 -29.89
N ASN A 564 -24.01 14.14 -29.40
CA ASN A 564 -24.61 15.43 -29.04
C ASN A 564 -24.22 15.91 -27.62
N ALA A 565 -23.44 15.13 -26.90
CA ALA A 565 -22.97 15.46 -25.55
C ALA A 565 -21.52 15.99 -25.57
N ARG A 566 -21.05 16.53 -24.42
CA ARG A 566 -19.64 16.90 -24.22
C ARG A 566 -18.81 15.63 -23.98
N ALA A 567 -18.76 14.73 -24.95
CA ALA A 567 -18.13 13.42 -24.82
C ALA A 567 -17.27 13.09 -26.04
N ILE A 568 -16.23 12.32 -25.82
CA ILE A 568 -15.41 11.66 -26.84
C ILE A 568 -15.40 10.16 -26.54
N GLY A 569 -15.12 9.31 -27.51
CA GLY A 569 -15.07 7.87 -27.19
C GLY A 569 -14.59 6.99 -28.30
N ALA A 570 -14.48 5.70 -27.97
CA ALA A 570 -14.19 4.65 -28.89
C ALA A 570 -15.21 3.49 -28.73
N VAL A 571 -15.63 2.96 -29.86
CA VAL A 571 -16.64 1.91 -29.94
C VAL A 571 -16.12 0.79 -30.80
N THR A 572 -16.25 -0.44 -30.35
CA THR A 572 -15.94 -1.61 -31.19
C THR A 572 -17.22 -2.27 -31.70
N THR A 573 -17.16 -2.82 -32.87
CA THR A 573 -18.24 -3.63 -33.44
C THR A 573 -17.70 -4.65 -34.44
N HIS A 574 -18.31 -5.81 -34.51
CA HIS A 574 -18.15 -6.74 -35.62
C HIS A 574 -19.29 -6.59 -36.65
N ASP A 575 -20.29 -5.76 -36.36
CA ASP A 575 -21.44 -5.50 -37.25
C ASP A 575 -21.09 -4.39 -38.26
N LEU A 576 -20.75 -4.79 -39.46
CA LEU A 576 -20.42 -3.88 -40.56
C LEU A 576 -21.62 -3.02 -40.96
N THR A 577 -22.86 -3.48 -40.74
CA THR A 577 -24.08 -2.72 -41.08
C THR A 577 -24.26 -1.49 -40.16
N LEU A 578 -23.81 -1.56 -38.92
CA LEU A 578 -23.74 -0.41 -38.04
C LEU A 578 -22.61 0.54 -38.45
N ALA A 579 -21.49 -0.03 -38.91
CA ALA A 579 -20.33 0.75 -39.34
C ALA A 579 -20.59 1.52 -40.65
N ASP A 580 -21.51 1.04 -41.50
CA ASP A 580 -21.92 1.66 -42.74
C ASP A 580 -23.20 2.53 -42.62
N ASP A 581 -23.68 2.80 -41.39
CA ASP A 581 -24.87 3.62 -41.16
C ASP A 581 -24.60 5.06 -41.60
N PRO A 582 -25.39 5.62 -42.57
CA PRO A 582 -25.20 6.97 -43.07
C PRO A 582 -25.24 8.07 -41.99
N ALA A 583 -25.98 7.85 -40.90
CA ALA A 583 -26.05 8.80 -39.79
C ALA A 583 -24.74 8.92 -39.02
N LEU A 584 -23.85 7.95 -39.15
CA LEU A 584 -22.53 7.90 -38.48
C LEU A 584 -21.37 8.22 -39.43
N ASP A 585 -21.64 8.50 -40.71
CA ASP A 585 -20.62 8.63 -41.75
C ASP A 585 -19.63 9.78 -41.53
N GLY A 586 -20.11 10.93 -41.09
CA GLY A 586 -19.27 12.07 -40.76
C GLY A 586 -18.58 11.98 -39.40
N PRO A 587 -19.30 11.61 -38.32
CA PRO A 587 -18.75 11.53 -36.97
C PRO A 587 -17.79 10.36 -36.70
N ALA A 588 -17.90 9.24 -37.41
CA ALA A 588 -17.11 8.05 -37.14
C ALA A 588 -15.73 8.07 -37.81
N GLN A 589 -14.68 8.09 -37.01
CA GLN A 589 -13.31 7.81 -37.46
C GLN A 589 -13.14 6.30 -37.55
N ARG A 590 -13.22 5.75 -38.76
CA ARG A 590 -13.22 4.31 -38.98
C ARG A 590 -11.82 3.73 -39.00
N VAL A 591 -11.58 2.69 -38.20
CA VAL A 591 -10.35 1.91 -38.17
C VAL A 591 -10.66 0.43 -38.01
N HIS A 592 -9.73 -0.42 -38.40
CA HIS A 592 -9.96 -1.87 -38.31
C HIS A 592 -8.70 -2.67 -38.00
N PHE A 593 -8.92 -3.86 -37.46
CA PHE A 593 -7.93 -4.92 -37.38
C PHE A 593 -8.23 -5.98 -38.44
N THR A 594 -7.14 -6.59 -38.96
CA THR A 594 -7.23 -7.58 -40.04
C THR A 594 -6.61 -8.89 -39.59
N GLU A 595 -7.21 -9.99 -39.98
CA GLU A 595 -6.67 -11.33 -39.85
C GLU A 595 -5.65 -11.62 -40.97
N ARG A 596 -4.63 -12.44 -40.67
CA ARG A 596 -3.71 -13.03 -41.62
C ARG A 596 -3.90 -14.54 -41.65
N PHE A 597 -3.90 -15.10 -42.83
CA PHE A 597 -3.92 -16.55 -43.03
C PHE A 597 -2.53 -16.98 -43.49
N GLU A 598 -1.86 -17.80 -42.67
CA GLU A 598 -0.54 -18.34 -42.96
C GLU A 598 -0.59 -19.85 -43.05
N GLN A 599 0.13 -20.42 -43.99
CA GLN A 599 0.27 -21.88 -44.10
C GLN A 599 1.45 -22.31 -43.25
N ARG A 600 1.20 -22.96 -42.10
CA ARG A 600 2.22 -23.55 -41.22
C ARG A 600 2.09 -25.07 -41.22
N ASN A 601 3.19 -25.76 -41.52
CA ASN A 601 3.25 -27.24 -41.53
C ASN A 601 2.15 -27.92 -42.37
N GLY A 602 1.77 -27.29 -43.47
CA GLY A 602 0.72 -27.84 -44.36
C GLY A 602 -0.72 -27.55 -43.94
N ALA A 603 -0.93 -26.94 -42.76
CA ALA A 603 -2.25 -26.51 -42.28
C ALA A 603 -2.36 -24.98 -42.40
N MET A 604 -3.53 -24.51 -42.80
CA MET A 604 -3.85 -23.08 -42.80
C MET A 604 -4.11 -22.60 -41.35
N THR A 605 -3.39 -21.62 -40.85
CA THR A 605 -3.55 -21.06 -39.49
C THR A 605 -3.91 -19.60 -39.60
N MET A 606 -4.94 -19.18 -38.85
CA MET A 606 -5.30 -17.76 -38.73
C MET A 606 -4.44 -17.09 -37.63
N THR A 607 -3.78 -16.01 -37.98
CA THR A 607 -2.98 -15.19 -37.07
C THR A 607 -3.43 -13.76 -37.11
N PHE A 608 -3.07 -12.99 -36.09
CA PHE A 608 -3.36 -11.56 -35.97
C PHE A 608 -2.05 -10.77 -35.78
N ASP A 609 -1.90 -9.69 -36.52
CA ASP A 609 -0.77 -8.77 -36.33
C ASP A 609 -1.08 -7.64 -35.33
N TYR A 610 -2.32 -7.55 -34.89
CA TYR A 610 -2.81 -6.54 -33.93
C TYR A 610 -2.49 -5.09 -34.30
N THR A 611 -2.30 -4.83 -35.60
CA THR A 611 -1.99 -3.50 -36.14
C THR A 611 -3.27 -2.80 -36.60
N LEU A 612 -3.52 -1.62 -36.07
CA LEU A 612 -4.69 -0.78 -36.41
C LEU A 612 -4.50 -0.14 -37.80
N ARG A 613 -5.52 -0.20 -38.64
CA ARG A 613 -5.51 0.32 -40.00
C ARG A 613 -6.70 1.26 -40.20
N PRO A 614 -6.55 2.30 -41.05
CA PRO A 614 -7.67 3.18 -41.42
C PRO A 614 -8.71 2.44 -42.28
N GLY A 615 -9.98 2.84 -42.17
CA GLY A 615 -11.11 2.31 -42.93
C GLY A 615 -11.83 1.14 -42.22
N LEU A 616 -12.70 0.47 -42.94
CA LEU A 616 -13.47 -0.69 -42.45
C LEU A 616 -12.81 -2.01 -42.82
N ALA A 617 -13.06 -3.03 -42.03
CA ALA A 617 -12.65 -4.40 -42.35
C ALA A 617 -13.37 -4.89 -43.61
N THR A 618 -12.63 -5.37 -44.60
CA THR A 618 -13.18 -5.71 -45.94
C THR A 618 -13.53 -7.19 -46.14
N SER A 619 -13.30 -8.05 -45.18
CA SER A 619 -13.43 -9.48 -45.38
C SER A 619 -14.40 -10.18 -44.43
N ALA A 620 -15.40 -10.86 -45.02
CA ALA A 620 -16.17 -11.90 -44.35
C ALA A 620 -15.35 -13.21 -44.41
N ASN A 621 -14.53 -13.47 -43.38
CA ASN A 621 -13.63 -14.64 -43.34
C ASN A 621 -14.32 -15.94 -42.87
N ALA A 622 -15.65 -15.92 -42.67
CA ALA A 622 -16.41 -17.08 -42.20
C ALA A 622 -16.24 -18.33 -43.13
N LEU A 623 -16.24 -18.10 -44.45
CA LEU A 623 -16.05 -19.20 -45.42
C LEU A 623 -14.63 -19.79 -45.35
N LYS A 624 -13.61 -18.96 -45.17
CA LYS A 624 -12.23 -19.42 -45.00
C LYS A 624 -12.04 -20.18 -43.68
N LEU A 625 -12.70 -19.73 -42.61
CA LEU A 625 -12.69 -20.44 -41.32
C LEU A 625 -13.39 -21.80 -41.43
N LEU A 626 -14.54 -21.88 -42.13
CA LEU A 626 -15.23 -23.15 -42.40
C LEU A 626 -14.34 -24.11 -43.21
N ALA A 627 -13.63 -23.61 -44.21
CA ALA A 627 -12.69 -24.41 -44.98
C ALA A 627 -11.52 -24.92 -44.09
N MET A 628 -11.00 -24.12 -43.16
CA MET A 628 -9.94 -24.53 -42.25
C MET A 628 -10.32 -25.67 -41.30
N ILE A 629 -11.58 -25.74 -40.86
CA ILE A 629 -12.09 -26.82 -39.98
C ILE A 629 -12.68 -28.00 -40.78
N GLY A 630 -12.52 -28.01 -42.10
CA GLY A 630 -12.96 -29.10 -42.97
C GLY A 630 -14.45 -29.05 -43.32
N LEU A 631 -15.13 -27.93 -43.09
CA LEU A 631 -16.55 -27.70 -43.45
C LEU A 631 -16.69 -26.78 -44.67
N GLY A 632 -15.63 -26.57 -45.43
CA GLY A 632 -15.68 -25.88 -46.72
C GLY A 632 -16.35 -26.79 -47.78
N GLU A 633 -17.24 -26.22 -48.59
CA GLU A 633 -17.76 -26.93 -49.77
C GLU A 633 -16.57 -27.33 -50.67
N GLY A 634 -16.53 -28.63 -51.05
CA GLY A 634 -15.56 -29.18 -51.97
C GLY A 634 -15.72 -28.67 -53.40
#